data_463cbdcd1dc1e75e1d4f9b427890ecc1
#
_entry.id   463cbdcd1dc1e75e1d4f9b427890ecc1
#
_cell.length_a   1.000
_cell.length_b   1.000
_cell.length_c   1.000
_cell.angle_alpha   90.00
_cell.angle_beta   90.00
_cell.angle_gamma   90.00
#
_symmetry.space_group_name_H-M   'P 1'
#
loop_
_entity.id
_entity.type
_entity.pdbx_description
1 polymer ?
#
loop_
_entity_poly.entity_id
_entity_poly.type
_entity_poly.pdbx_seq_one_letter_code
_entity_poly.pdbx_strand_id
1 'polypeptide(L)'
;LLASSAASDVYKRQAYPYEDIAKDYMGQMIPSKADLLGKLTIEQAMKDAPEAFLNYVCYMAYVAQASKKTLETDLKEEGMDHLFTEIEMPLVFTLADMENEGIIACREALTEYGDKLAVRIAELEKQIYEEAGEEFNINSPKQLGVILFEKLSMPYGKKTKTGYSTAADVLDRLAPEYPIVSDILEYRQLTKLKSTYADGLVNYIAKDGRIHTSFNQTITATGRLSSTEPNLQNIPMRIELGRLIRKAFVPKEGFEFMDADYSQIELRVLAHMSGDEKLIEAYREAQDIHRITASQVFHIPFDEVTDLQRRNAKAVNFGIVYGISSFGLSQDLSISKKEAAEYIERYFETYPKIKTFLDGLVTEAKEKGYVTTMFGRRRPVPELSSSNFMQRSFGERVAMNSPIQGTAADIIKIAMIRVHDRLLKENLKSRLILTVHDELLVETAIEEEDAVRKILEEEMHGAADLAVTLEIDAHVGKNWYEAK
;
A
#
# COMPACT_ATOMS: atom_id res chain seq x y z
N LEU A 1 6.92 15.14 7.75
CA LEU A 1 7.83 16.24 7.43
C LEU A 1 9.22 16.00 7.94
N LEU A 2 9.33 15.63 9.19
CA LEU A 2 10.54 15.09 9.77
C LEU A 2 11.05 13.85 9.02
N ALA A 3 10.14 13.13 8.36
CA ALA A 3 10.48 11.96 7.57
C ALA A 3 11.31 12.27 6.32
N SER A 4 11.30 13.49 5.80
CA SER A 4 12.03 13.82 4.59
C SER A 4 13.42 14.39 4.85
N SER A 5 13.62 15.16 5.91
CA SER A 5 14.95 15.66 6.29
C SER A 5 15.79 14.67 7.11
N ALA A 6 15.12 13.81 7.89
CA ALA A 6 15.76 12.69 8.60
C ALA A 6 15.89 11.43 7.74
N ALA A 7 15.88 11.59 6.46
CA ALA A 7 15.72 10.50 5.51
C ALA A 7 16.83 9.45 5.49
N SER A 8 18.00 9.68 6.05
CA SER A 8 19.00 8.63 6.29
C SER A 8 18.58 7.65 7.41
N ASP A 9 17.63 8.04 8.26
CA ASP A 9 17.14 7.25 9.40
C ASP A 9 15.70 6.70 9.19
N VAL A 10 14.98 7.13 8.16
CA VAL A 10 13.57 6.76 7.88
C VAL A 10 13.36 5.25 7.77
N TYR A 11 14.34 4.50 7.34
CA TYR A 11 14.29 3.03 7.32
C TYR A 11 14.26 2.37 8.70
N LYS A 12 14.57 3.11 9.77
CA LYS A 12 14.64 2.58 11.14
C LYS A 12 13.65 3.21 12.11
N ARG A 13 13.14 4.40 11.80
CA ARG A 13 12.23 5.13 12.71
C ARG A 13 10.80 5.07 12.19
N GLN A 14 9.94 4.34 12.88
CA GLN A 14 8.48 4.33 12.65
C GLN A 14 7.75 5.40 13.49
N ALA A 15 8.48 6.18 14.28
CA ALA A 15 7.96 7.24 15.13
C ALA A 15 8.98 8.38 15.24
N TYR A 16 8.49 9.58 15.47
CA TYR A 16 9.29 10.78 15.70
C TYR A 16 9.01 11.30 17.11
N PRO A 17 9.56 10.68 18.15
CA PRO A 17 9.34 11.13 19.52
C PRO A 17 9.95 12.52 19.71
N TYR A 18 9.29 13.36 20.49
CA TYR A 18 9.66 14.76 20.66
C TYR A 18 11.09 14.93 21.23
N GLU A 19 11.57 13.99 22.03
CA GLU A 19 12.94 13.98 22.57
C GLU A 19 14.00 13.84 21.46
N ASP A 20 13.74 13.04 20.43
CA ASP A 20 14.63 12.93 19.27
C ASP A 20 14.62 14.21 18.43
N ILE A 21 13.44 14.83 18.24
CA ILE A 21 13.32 16.14 17.57
C ILE A 21 14.12 17.20 18.33
N ALA A 22 13.98 17.26 19.65
CA ALA A 22 14.71 18.19 20.48
C ALA A 22 16.22 18.03 20.35
N LYS A 23 16.70 16.77 20.36
CA LYS A 23 18.12 16.44 20.20
C LYS A 23 18.62 16.83 18.81
N ASP A 24 17.92 16.40 17.75
CA ASP A 24 18.42 16.49 16.37
C ASP A 24 18.31 17.90 15.79
N TYR A 25 17.24 18.66 16.15
CA TYR A 25 16.97 19.99 15.59
C TYR A 25 17.14 21.17 16.55
N MET A 26 17.23 20.91 17.84
CA MET A 26 17.42 21.95 18.86
C MET A 26 18.74 21.77 19.66
N GLY A 27 19.43 20.62 19.50
CA GLY A 27 20.63 20.31 20.29
C GLY A 27 20.35 20.11 21.79
N GLN A 28 19.10 19.83 22.17
CA GLN A 28 18.66 19.73 23.56
C GLN A 28 18.36 18.29 23.96
N MET A 29 18.85 17.87 25.10
CA MET A 29 18.47 16.59 25.73
C MET A 29 17.36 16.88 26.74
N ILE A 30 16.17 16.31 26.48
CA ILE A 30 14.99 16.44 27.34
C ILE A 30 14.46 15.06 27.73
N PRO A 31 13.70 14.95 28.84
CA PRO A 31 13.16 13.67 29.29
C PRO A 31 12.24 13.07 28.24
N SER A 32 12.37 11.78 27.97
CA SER A 32 11.48 11.04 27.08
C SER A 32 10.10 10.79 27.73
N LYS A 33 9.13 10.35 26.91
CA LYS A 33 7.83 9.85 27.42
C LYS A 33 8.06 8.74 28.48
N ALA A 34 9.01 7.84 28.25
CA ALA A 34 9.30 6.75 29.17
C ALA A 34 9.92 7.23 30.50
N ASP A 35 10.75 8.29 30.46
CA ASP A 35 11.31 8.89 31.67
C ASP A 35 10.23 9.58 32.52
N LEU A 36 9.24 10.21 31.90
CA LEU A 36 8.19 10.95 32.59
C LEU A 36 7.04 10.06 33.04
N LEU A 37 6.53 9.20 32.16
CA LEU A 37 5.32 8.41 32.40
C LEU A 37 5.59 6.94 32.69
N GLY A 38 6.81 6.46 32.52
CA GLY A 38 7.15 5.05 32.69
C GLY A 38 6.32 4.15 31.76
N LYS A 39 5.56 3.23 32.36
CA LYS A 39 4.67 2.29 31.66
C LYS A 39 3.19 2.70 31.67
N LEU A 40 2.86 3.86 32.21
CA LEU A 40 1.49 4.33 32.28
C LEU A 40 0.94 4.65 30.88
N THR A 41 -0.33 4.29 30.64
CA THR A 41 -1.07 4.82 29.51
C THR A 41 -1.36 6.32 29.71
N ILE A 42 -1.73 7.03 28.66
CA ILE A 42 -2.08 8.45 28.75
C ILE A 42 -3.23 8.68 29.76
N GLU A 43 -4.28 7.84 29.68
CA GLU A 43 -5.43 7.93 30.59
C GLU A 43 -5.03 7.64 32.07
N GLN A 44 -4.17 6.65 32.28
CA GLN A 44 -3.63 6.36 33.60
C GLN A 44 -2.78 7.52 34.12
N ALA A 45 -1.89 8.07 33.28
CA ALA A 45 -1.04 9.18 33.66
C ALA A 45 -1.86 10.45 34.00
N MET A 46 -2.90 10.76 33.23
CA MET A 46 -3.81 11.87 33.54
C MET A 46 -4.46 11.74 34.91
N LYS A 47 -4.81 10.50 35.29
CA LYS A 47 -5.53 10.22 36.55
C LYS A 47 -4.57 10.05 37.74
N ASP A 48 -3.52 9.26 37.55
CA ASP A 48 -2.69 8.76 38.66
C ASP A 48 -1.37 9.53 38.84
N ALA A 49 -0.93 10.28 37.80
CA ALA A 49 0.32 11.08 37.80
C ALA A 49 0.14 12.39 37.02
N PRO A 50 -0.81 13.29 37.41
CA PRO A 50 -1.19 14.45 36.61
C PRO A 50 -0.05 15.44 36.38
N GLU A 51 0.89 15.59 37.33
CA GLU A 51 2.06 16.46 37.18
C GLU A 51 3.04 15.91 36.11
N ALA A 52 3.31 14.62 36.13
CA ALA A 52 4.15 13.98 35.12
C ALA A 52 3.50 14.05 33.72
N PHE A 53 2.19 13.85 33.64
CA PHE A 53 1.42 14.02 32.41
C PHE A 53 1.49 15.47 31.90
N LEU A 54 1.32 16.47 32.78
CA LEU A 54 1.42 17.87 32.42
C LEU A 54 2.81 18.20 31.86
N ASN A 55 3.88 17.73 32.51
CA ASN A 55 5.26 17.91 32.04
C ASN A 55 5.46 17.27 30.66
N TYR A 56 4.95 16.06 30.43
CA TYR A 56 4.99 15.39 29.14
C TYR A 56 4.34 16.23 28.03
N VAL A 57 3.12 16.72 28.25
CA VAL A 57 2.40 17.56 27.28
C VAL A 57 3.11 18.89 27.04
N CYS A 58 3.66 19.51 28.10
CA CYS A 58 4.43 20.76 27.99
C CYS A 58 5.70 20.55 27.14
N TYR A 59 6.44 19.44 27.32
CA TYR A 59 7.60 19.15 26.48
C TYR A 59 7.20 18.95 25.00
N MET A 60 6.12 18.22 24.73
CA MET A 60 5.59 18.07 23.36
C MET A 60 5.30 19.42 22.71
N ALA A 61 4.58 20.29 23.41
CA ALA A 61 4.22 21.63 22.92
C ALA A 61 5.45 22.52 22.75
N TYR A 62 6.38 22.51 23.71
CA TYR A 62 7.63 23.25 23.66
C TYR A 62 8.47 22.86 22.45
N VAL A 63 8.70 21.57 22.24
CA VAL A 63 9.51 21.07 21.12
C VAL A 63 8.87 21.42 19.79
N ALA A 64 7.55 21.21 19.65
CA ALA A 64 6.83 21.58 18.43
C ALA A 64 6.99 23.07 18.09
N GLN A 65 6.87 23.96 19.08
CA GLN A 65 7.01 25.39 18.89
C GLN A 65 8.46 25.81 18.63
N ALA A 66 9.42 25.28 19.38
CA ALA A 66 10.82 25.71 19.31
C ALA A 66 11.55 25.18 18.06
N SER A 67 11.21 23.96 17.59
CA SER A 67 11.82 23.37 16.38
C SER A 67 11.20 23.91 15.08
N LYS A 68 10.02 24.51 15.13
CA LYS A 68 9.25 24.94 13.95
C LYS A 68 10.10 25.73 12.94
N LYS A 69 10.80 26.77 13.39
CA LYS A 69 11.58 27.65 12.50
C LYS A 69 12.72 26.91 11.81
N THR A 70 13.43 26.04 12.53
CA THR A 70 14.51 25.22 11.97
C THR A 70 13.96 24.28 10.90
N LEU A 71 12.88 23.55 11.22
CA LEU A 71 12.23 22.64 10.29
C LEU A 71 11.69 23.32 9.05
N GLU A 72 11.06 24.50 9.17
CA GLU A 72 10.60 25.29 8.02
C GLU A 72 11.76 25.79 7.15
N THR A 73 12.92 26.08 7.75
CA THR A 73 14.13 26.48 7.01
C THR A 73 14.68 25.28 6.24
N ASP A 74 14.83 24.12 6.89
CA ASP A 74 15.33 22.89 6.27
C ASP A 74 14.43 22.47 5.09
N LEU A 75 13.10 22.54 5.26
CA LEU A 75 12.15 22.24 4.17
C LEU A 75 12.35 23.15 2.94
N LYS A 76 12.61 24.44 3.15
CA LYS A 76 12.87 25.39 2.06
C LYS A 76 14.21 25.12 1.39
N GLU A 77 15.26 24.87 2.17
CA GLU A 77 16.59 24.53 1.65
C GLU A 77 16.59 23.22 0.87
N GLU A 78 15.77 22.28 1.29
CA GLU A 78 15.58 21.01 0.60
C GLU A 78 14.55 21.07 -0.57
N GLY A 79 13.86 22.20 -0.77
CA GLY A 79 12.86 22.40 -1.83
C GLY A 79 11.58 21.58 -1.62
N MET A 80 11.21 21.32 -0.36
CA MET A 80 10.03 20.54 0.03
C MET A 80 8.94 21.39 0.71
N ASP A 81 9.11 22.71 0.80
CA ASP A 81 8.14 23.63 1.40
C ASP A 81 6.80 23.61 0.68
N HIS A 82 6.78 23.54 -0.66
CA HIS A 82 5.55 23.43 -1.44
C HIS A 82 4.83 22.09 -1.15
N LEU A 83 5.55 20.96 -1.15
CA LEU A 83 5.00 19.66 -0.79
C LEU A 83 4.33 19.71 0.59
N PHE A 84 4.97 20.38 1.55
CA PHE A 84 4.46 20.54 2.89
C PHE A 84 3.19 21.40 2.96
N THR A 85 3.25 22.60 2.40
CA THR A 85 2.17 23.59 2.54
C THR A 85 0.95 23.28 1.69
N GLU A 86 1.15 22.68 0.49
CA GLU A 86 0.08 22.46 -0.49
C GLU A 86 -0.48 21.03 -0.49
N ILE A 87 0.25 20.06 0.05
CA ILE A 87 -0.18 18.67 0.04
C ILE A 87 -0.28 18.11 1.46
N GLU A 88 0.84 18.03 2.22
CA GLU A 88 0.83 17.29 3.48
C GLU A 88 0.01 17.96 4.58
N MET A 89 0.11 19.29 4.72
CA MET A 89 -0.64 20.01 5.76
C MET A 89 -2.14 20.11 5.47
N PRO A 90 -2.60 20.44 4.25
CA PRO A 90 -4.04 20.41 3.95
C PRO A 90 -4.63 19.02 4.13
N LEU A 91 -3.90 17.96 3.76
CA LEU A 91 -4.35 16.58 3.91
C LEU A 91 -4.67 16.20 5.36
N VAL A 92 -4.02 16.80 6.35
CA VAL A 92 -4.31 16.53 7.78
C VAL A 92 -5.80 16.74 8.10
N PHE A 93 -6.42 17.80 7.57
CA PHE A 93 -7.84 18.10 7.79
C PHE A 93 -8.74 17.10 7.08
N THR A 94 -8.42 16.75 5.83
CA THR A 94 -9.15 15.70 5.08
C THR A 94 -9.12 14.37 5.83
N LEU A 95 -7.94 13.94 6.31
CA LEU A 95 -7.80 12.70 7.05
C LEU A 95 -8.53 12.72 8.40
N ALA A 96 -8.49 13.85 9.11
CA ALA A 96 -9.20 14.01 10.37
C ALA A 96 -10.72 13.85 10.19
N ASP A 97 -11.28 14.43 9.13
CA ASP A 97 -12.71 14.27 8.81
C ASP A 97 -13.04 12.84 8.39
N MET A 98 -12.19 12.18 7.56
CA MET A 98 -12.36 10.77 7.18
C MET A 98 -12.30 9.83 8.41
N GLU A 99 -11.38 10.05 9.34
CA GLU A 99 -11.27 9.30 10.59
C GLU A 99 -12.49 9.51 11.50
N ASN A 100 -13.01 10.74 11.57
CA ASN A 100 -14.22 11.05 12.34
C ASN A 100 -15.48 10.43 11.70
N GLU A 101 -15.63 10.49 10.38
CA GLU A 101 -16.75 9.85 9.68
C GLU A 101 -16.69 8.32 9.84
N GLY A 102 -15.55 7.70 9.58
CA GLY A 102 -15.40 6.24 9.61
C GLY A 102 -16.31 5.53 8.59
N ILE A 103 -16.39 4.21 8.67
CA ILE A 103 -17.19 3.37 7.77
C ILE A 103 -18.08 2.40 8.59
N ILE A 104 -19.37 2.29 8.25
CA ILE A 104 -20.27 1.34 8.92
C ILE A 104 -19.86 -0.10 8.59
N ALA A 105 -19.72 -0.92 9.63
CA ALA A 105 -19.46 -2.35 9.51
C ALA A 105 -20.57 -3.17 10.19
N CYS A 106 -21.23 -4.02 9.41
CA CYS A 106 -22.29 -4.90 9.90
C CYS A 106 -21.67 -6.09 10.65
N ARG A 107 -21.84 -6.10 11.98
CA ARG A 107 -21.32 -7.13 12.89
C ARG A 107 -21.85 -8.51 12.52
N GLU A 108 -23.14 -8.62 12.23
CA GLU A 108 -23.83 -9.85 11.87
C GLU A 108 -23.25 -10.45 10.58
N ALA A 109 -22.99 -9.61 9.57
CA ALA A 109 -22.41 -10.05 8.32
C ALA A 109 -20.95 -10.54 8.49
N LEU A 110 -20.15 -9.88 9.34
CA LEU A 110 -18.79 -10.34 9.67
C LEU A 110 -18.83 -11.67 10.42
N THR A 111 -19.75 -11.84 11.36
CA THR A 111 -19.92 -13.08 12.13
C THR A 111 -20.34 -14.23 11.20
N GLU A 112 -21.37 -14.03 10.39
CA GLU A 112 -21.84 -15.04 9.42
C GLU A 112 -20.72 -15.45 8.43
N TYR A 113 -19.96 -14.48 7.97
CA TYR A 113 -18.81 -14.75 7.12
C TYR A 113 -17.75 -15.59 7.87
N GLY A 114 -17.45 -15.26 9.12
CA GLY A 114 -16.52 -16.01 9.97
C GLY A 114 -16.97 -17.45 10.23
N ASP A 115 -18.27 -17.66 10.44
CA ASP A 115 -18.87 -18.99 10.64
C ASP A 115 -18.75 -19.85 9.38
N LYS A 116 -18.99 -19.29 8.19
CA LYS A 116 -18.77 -19.99 6.92
C LYS A 116 -17.32 -20.42 6.73
N LEU A 117 -16.36 -19.57 7.07
CA LEU A 117 -14.95 -19.92 7.05
C LEU A 117 -14.61 -21.02 8.05
N ALA A 118 -15.20 -20.98 9.25
CA ALA A 118 -14.93 -21.96 10.31
C ALA A 118 -15.28 -23.40 9.90
N VAL A 119 -16.36 -23.59 9.13
CA VAL A 119 -16.74 -24.91 8.61
C VAL A 119 -15.62 -25.47 7.72
N ARG A 120 -15.18 -24.69 6.74
CA ARG A 120 -14.14 -25.15 5.82
C ARG A 120 -12.77 -25.32 6.50
N ILE A 121 -12.43 -24.45 7.45
CA ILE A 121 -11.21 -24.59 8.28
C ILE A 121 -11.21 -25.92 9.03
N ALA A 122 -12.34 -26.31 9.66
CA ALA A 122 -12.44 -27.56 10.39
C ALA A 122 -12.32 -28.80 9.46
N GLU A 123 -12.87 -28.74 8.26
CA GLU A 123 -12.73 -29.79 7.26
C GLU A 123 -11.24 -29.98 6.85
N LEU A 124 -10.57 -28.86 6.53
CA LEU A 124 -9.16 -28.87 6.13
C LEU A 124 -8.25 -29.34 7.28
N GLU A 125 -8.52 -28.91 8.51
CA GLU A 125 -7.76 -29.32 9.68
C GLU A 125 -7.80 -30.84 9.86
N LYS A 126 -8.99 -31.44 9.77
CA LYS A 126 -9.16 -32.88 9.84
C LYS A 126 -8.42 -33.60 8.71
N GLN A 127 -8.55 -33.11 7.48
CA GLN A 127 -7.89 -33.68 6.31
C GLN A 127 -6.37 -33.64 6.42
N ILE A 128 -5.82 -32.49 6.83
CA ILE A 128 -4.38 -32.30 7.06
C ILE A 128 -3.86 -33.25 8.15
N TYR A 129 -4.59 -33.46 9.25
CA TYR A 129 -4.19 -34.38 10.30
C TYR A 129 -4.24 -35.84 9.85
N GLU A 130 -5.24 -36.25 9.05
CA GLU A 130 -5.32 -37.57 8.45
C GLU A 130 -4.13 -37.85 7.52
N GLU A 131 -3.78 -36.88 6.65
CA GLU A 131 -2.64 -36.99 5.73
C GLU A 131 -1.27 -36.93 6.46
N ALA A 132 -1.15 -36.14 7.52
CA ALA A 132 0.05 -36.06 8.35
C ALA A 132 0.21 -37.29 9.27
N GLY A 133 -0.91 -37.99 9.59
CA GLY A 133 -0.96 -39.10 10.51
C GLY A 133 -0.79 -38.70 11.99
N GLU A 134 -0.96 -37.44 12.32
CA GLU A 134 -0.96 -36.91 13.69
C GLU A 134 -1.51 -35.47 13.73
N GLU A 135 -1.99 -35.07 14.91
CA GLU A 135 -2.39 -33.69 15.18
C GLU A 135 -1.18 -32.80 15.51
N PHE A 136 -1.16 -31.60 15.00
CA PHE A 136 -0.12 -30.60 15.24
C PHE A 136 -0.66 -29.18 15.00
N ASN A 137 0.06 -28.15 15.47
CA ASN A 137 -0.34 -26.76 15.16
C ASN A 137 0.11 -26.37 13.74
N ILE A 138 -0.86 -26.41 12.78
CA ILE A 138 -0.67 -26.11 11.36
C ILE A 138 -0.14 -24.66 11.16
N ASN A 139 -0.50 -23.74 12.05
CA ASN A 139 -0.03 -22.35 12.01
C ASN A 139 1.37 -22.16 12.62
N SER A 140 1.96 -23.19 13.25
CA SER A 140 3.31 -23.15 13.76
C SER A 140 4.33 -23.49 12.67
N PRO A 141 5.17 -22.55 12.19
CA PRO A 141 6.17 -22.84 11.17
C PRO A 141 7.14 -23.94 11.60
N LYS A 142 7.44 -24.03 12.91
CA LYS A 142 8.35 -25.05 13.46
C LYS A 142 7.74 -26.45 13.38
N GLN A 143 6.50 -26.62 13.86
CA GLN A 143 5.83 -27.92 13.82
C GLN A 143 5.55 -28.36 12.40
N LEU A 144 5.02 -27.48 11.58
CA LEU A 144 4.76 -27.75 10.17
C LEU A 144 6.04 -28.14 9.41
N GLY A 145 7.17 -27.47 9.67
CA GLY A 145 8.45 -27.81 9.06
C GLY A 145 8.93 -29.22 9.41
N VAL A 146 8.73 -29.68 10.65
CA VAL A 146 9.01 -31.06 11.06
C VAL A 146 8.12 -32.06 10.33
N ILE A 147 6.80 -31.80 10.26
CA ILE A 147 5.86 -32.67 9.57
C ILE A 147 6.21 -32.82 8.09
N LEU A 148 6.35 -31.70 7.36
CA LEU A 148 6.56 -31.74 5.92
C LEU A 148 7.94 -32.30 5.53
N PHE A 149 9.00 -31.86 6.19
CA PHE A 149 10.38 -32.06 5.74
C PHE A 149 11.12 -33.19 6.47
N GLU A 150 10.70 -33.57 7.68
CA GLU A 150 11.30 -34.68 8.41
C GLU A 150 10.41 -35.93 8.35
N LYS A 151 9.12 -35.81 8.69
CA LYS A 151 8.21 -36.95 8.73
C LYS A 151 7.76 -37.41 7.32
N LEU A 152 7.29 -36.46 6.51
CA LEU A 152 6.82 -36.76 5.14
C LEU A 152 7.97 -36.72 4.10
N SER A 153 9.18 -36.38 4.54
CA SER A 153 10.41 -36.37 3.71
C SER A 153 10.29 -35.58 2.41
N MET A 154 9.52 -34.47 2.41
CA MET A 154 9.40 -33.61 1.26
C MET A 154 10.71 -32.84 1.00
N PRO A 155 11.01 -32.46 -0.26
CA PRO A 155 12.17 -31.65 -0.56
C PRO A 155 12.06 -30.25 0.05
N TYR A 156 13.11 -29.76 0.70
CA TYR A 156 13.13 -28.42 1.27
C TYR A 156 14.10 -27.49 0.54
N GLY A 157 13.66 -26.26 0.24
CA GLY A 157 14.51 -25.29 -0.47
C GLY A 157 15.38 -24.42 0.42
N LYS A 158 14.99 -24.19 1.68
CA LYS A 158 15.68 -23.26 2.59
C LYS A 158 15.54 -23.68 4.05
N LYS A 159 16.67 -23.74 4.74
CA LYS A 159 16.71 -23.88 6.19
C LYS A 159 17.03 -22.51 6.83
N THR A 160 16.27 -22.12 7.83
CA THR A 160 16.47 -20.87 8.59
C THR A 160 17.21 -21.17 9.89
N LYS A 161 17.59 -20.12 10.64
CA LYS A 161 18.20 -20.30 11.98
C LYS A 161 17.30 -21.04 12.97
N THR A 162 15.97 -20.99 12.76
CA THR A 162 14.95 -21.56 13.66
C THR A 162 14.30 -22.83 13.11
N GLY A 163 14.74 -23.35 11.97
CA GLY A 163 14.19 -24.56 11.33
C GLY A 163 13.96 -24.39 9.84
N TYR A 164 13.04 -25.18 9.29
CA TYR A 164 12.68 -25.12 7.89
C TYR A 164 11.80 -23.92 7.57
N SER A 165 11.97 -23.31 6.39
CA SER A 165 11.07 -22.27 5.91
C SER A 165 9.77 -22.91 5.45
N THR A 166 8.63 -22.48 6.00
CA THR A 166 7.27 -22.81 5.56
C THR A 166 6.54 -21.55 5.06
N ALA A 167 7.28 -20.59 4.51
CA ALA A 167 6.72 -19.41 3.87
C ALA A 167 5.93 -19.82 2.61
N ALA A 168 4.94 -18.99 2.24
CA ALA A 168 4.02 -19.31 1.15
C ALA A 168 4.78 -19.61 -0.16
N ASP A 169 5.79 -18.83 -0.51
CA ASP A 169 6.63 -19.04 -1.70
C ASP A 169 7.37 -20.37 -1.73
N VAL A 170 7.64 -20.97 -0.59
CA VAL A 170 8.23 -22.33 -0.48
C VAL A 170 7.15 -23.39 -0.65
N LEU A 171 5.99 -23.21 0.00
CA LEU A 171 4.88 -24.16 -0.07
C LEU A 171 4.21 -24.16 -1.44
N ASP A 172 4.05 -23.01 -2.09
CA ASP A 172 3.46 -22.90 -3.44
C ASP A 172 4.21 -23.75 -4.48
N ARG A 173 5.52 -23.95 -4.32
CA ARG A 173 6.32 -24.81 -5.21
C ARG A 173 6.07 -26.29 -4.97
N LEU A 174 5.66 -26.68 -3.79
CA LEU A 174 5.38 -28.05 -3.41
C LEU A 174 3.91 -28.45 -3.65
N ALA A 175 3.01 -27.47 -3.61
CA ALA A 175 1.57 -27.69 -3.73
C ALA A 175 1.15 -28.52 -4.96
N PRO A 176 1.73 -28.35 -6.18
CA PRO A 176 1.36 -29.15 -7.34
C PRO A 176 1.63 -30.66 -7.20
N GLU A 177 2.62 -31.03 -6.38
CA GLU A 177 3.05 -32.44 -6.20
C GLU A 177 2.50 -33.05 -4.91
N TYR A 178 2.13 -32.23 -3.92
CA TYR A 178 1.73 -32.67 -2.57
C TYR A 178 0.39 -32.07 -2.16
N PRO A 179 -0.74 -32.83 -2.24
CA PRO A 179 -2.07 -32.31 -1.89
C PRO A 179 -2.16 -31.69 -0.50
N ILE A 180 -1.58 -32.31 0.52
CA ILE A 180 -1.52 -31.77 1.90
C ILE A 180 -0.96 -30.33 1.94
N VAL A 181 -0.02 -29.97 1.05
CA VAL A 181 0.56 -28.64 1.00
C VAL A 181 -0.47 -27.62 0.47
N SER A 182 -1.28 -28.02 -0.52
CA SER A 182 -2.39 -27.20 -1.01
C SER A 182 -3.42 -26.95 0.09
N ASP A 183 -3.77 -27.99 0.84
CA ASP A 183 -4.71 -27.89 1.96
C ASP A 183 -4.16 -27.00 3.10
N ILE A 184 -2.87 -27.08 3.40
CA ILE A 184 -2.20 -26.22 4.38
C ILE A 184 -2.21 -24.75 3.92
N LEU A 185 -1.98 -24.47 2.65
CA LEU A 185 -2.03 -23.13 2.10
C LEU A 185 -3.45 -22.54 2.21
N GLU A 186 -4.47 -23.32 1.81
CA GLU A 186 -5.87 -22.95 1.96
C GLU A 186 -6.23 -22.72 3.44
N TYR A 187 -5.90 -23.65 4.32
CA TYR A 187 -6.13 -23.55 5.77
C TYR A 187 -5.54 -22.26 6.37
N ARG A 188 -4.29 -21.98 6.08
CA ARG A 188 -3.61 -20.77 6.57
C ARG A 188 -4.25 -19.50 6.05
N GLN A 189 -4.65 -19.50 4.77
CA GLN A 189 -5.36 -18.39 4.15
C GLN A 189 -6.70 -18.13 4.83
N LEU A 190 -7.54 -19.17 4.99
CA LEU A 190 -8.85 -19.05 5.62
C LEU A 190 -8.75 -18.66 7.11
N THR A 191 -7.80 -19.26 7.83
CA THR A 191 -7.55 -18.93 9.24
C THR A 191 -7.15 -17.46 9.38
N LYS A 192 -6.31 -16.94 8.50
CA LYS A 192 -5.93 -15.52 8.48
C LYS A 192 -7.12 -14.62 8.16
N LEU A 193 -7.93 -14.98 7.16
CA LEU A 193 -9.15 -14.23 6.82
C LEU A 193 -10.11 -14.17 8.01
N LYS A 194 -10.34 -15.31 8.67
CA LYS A 194 -11.22 -15.38 9.84
C LYS A 194 -10.67 -14.56 11.00
N SER A 195 -9.44 -14.83 11.43
CA SER A 195 -8.89 -14.20 12.64
C SER A 195 -8.65 -12.69 12.48
N THR A 196 -8.16 -12.24 11.31
CA THR A 196 -7.79 -10.83 11.10
C THR A 196 -9.01 -9.98 10.73
N TYR A 197 -9.89 -10.50 9.86
CA TYR A 197 -10.97 -9.69 9.30
C TYR A 197 -12.33 -10.05 9.87
N ALA A 198 -12.76 -11.33 9.89
CA ALA A 198 -14.07 -11.68 10.43
C ALA A 198 -14.15 -11.38 11.94
N ASP A 199 -13.28 -11.99 12.71
CA ASP A 199 -13.28 -11.87 14.18
C ASP A 199 -12.61 -10.57 14.64
N GLY A 200 -11.51 -10.18 13.94
CA GLY A 200 -10.70 -9.02 14.32
C GLY A 200 -11.42 -7.69 14.15
N LEU A 201 -12.08 -7.46 13.00
CA LEU A 201 -12.76 -6.19 12.71
C LEU A 201 -13.94 -5.91 13.64
N VAL A 202 -14.62 -6.94 14.11
CA VAL A 202 -15.73 -6.82 15.06
C VAL A 202 -15.33 -6.05 16.33
N ASN A 203 -14.07 -6.17 16.76
CA ASN A 203 -13.56 -5.50 17.96
C ASN A 203 -13.33 -3.99 17.76
N TYR A 204 -13.29 -3.53 16.51
CA TYR A 204 -13.10 -2.12 16.16
C TYR A 204 -14.41 -1.39 15.86
N ILE A 205 -15.55 -2.09 15.84
CA ILE A 205 -16.85 -1.45 15.63
C ILE A 205 -17.18 -0.64 16.87
N ALA A 206 -17.21 0.69 16.72
CA ALA A 206 -17.52 1.64 17.76
C ALA A 206 -19.02 1.64 18.13
N LYS A 207 -19.42 2.46 19.10
CA LYS A 207 -20.82 2.53 19.57
C LYS A 207 -21.80 3.04 18.52
N ASP A 208 -21.33 3.80 17.55
CA ASP A 208 -22.10 4.32 16.42
C ASP A 208 -22.23 3.33 15.25
N GLY A 209 -21.65 2.11 15.41
CA GLY A 209 -21.65 1.07 14.38
C GLY A 209 -20.57 1.24 13.30
N ARG A 210 -19.66 2.20 13.47
CA ARG A 210 -18.60 2.51 12.49
C ARG A 210 -17.25 2.00 12.97
N ILE A 211 -16.37 1.77 12.02
CA ILE A 211 -14.93 1.55 12.23
C ILE A 211 -14.22 2.85 11.84
N HIS A 212 -13.47 3.40 12.80
CA HIS A 212 -12.66 4.60 12.64
C HIS A 212 -11.18 4.18 12.56
N THR A 213 -10.69 3.95 11.35
CA THR A 213 -9.28 3.65 11.15
C THR A 213 -8.44 4.91 11.32
N SER A 214 -7.17 4.77 11.68
CA SER A 214 -6.22 5.88 11.68
C SER A 214 -5.36 5.86 10.42
N PHE A 215 -5.23 7.00 9.73
CA PHE A 215 -4.38 7.18 8.57
C PHE A 215 -3.05 7.81 8.95
N ASN A 216 -1.94 7.15 8.61
CA ASN A 216 -0.60 7.63 8.91
C ASN A 216 0.07 8.20 7.66
N GLN A 217 0.48 9.47 7.71
CA GLN A 217 1.17 10.15 6.61
C GLN A 217 2.69 9.93 6.59
N THR A 218 3.29 9.54 7.72
CA THR A 218 4.75 9.55 7.94
C THR A 218 5.40 8.17 8.03
N ILE A 219 4.62 7.09 7.89
CA ILE A 219 5.12 5.71 8.09
C ILE A 219 5.77 5.15 6.83
N THR A 220 5.16 5.37 5.66
CA THR A 220 5.65 4.75 4.43
C THR A 220 6.78 5.57 3.80
N ALA A 221 7.81 4.88 3.32
CA ALA A 221 8.95 5.53 2.68
C ALA A 221 8.64 6.10 1.28
N THR A 222 7.49 5.75 0.69
CA THR A 222 7.07 6.22 -0.65
C THR A 222 6.12 7.41 -0.60
N GLY A 223 5.72 7.86 0.61
CA GLY A 223 4.70 8.90 0.76
C GLY A 223 3.26 8.38 0.70
N ARG A 224 3.03 7.08 0.43
CA ARG A 224 1.70 6.49 0.54
C ARG A 224 1.17 6.61 1.96
N LEU A 225 -0.15 6.72 2.11
CA LEU A 225 -0.80 6.57 3.41
C LEU A 225 -0.74 5.11 3.86
N SER A 226 -0.71 4.88 5.16
CA SER A 226 -0.99 3.58 5.75
C SER A 226 -2.17 3.69 6.71
N SER A 227 -2.93 2.61 6.85
CA SER A 227 -4.10 2.52 7.72
C SER A 227 -3.79 1.57 8.87
N THR A 228 -4.16 1.96 10.09
CA THR A 228 -3.96 1.17 11.32
C THR A 228 -5.18 1.27 12.23
N GLU A 229 -5.35 0.29 13.11
CA GLU A 229 -6.37 0.24 14.16
C GLU A 229 -7.84 0.40 13.67
N PRO A 230 -8.28 -0.45 12.71
CA PRO A 230 -7.59 -1.54 12.01
C PRO A 230 -7.02 -1.12 10.65
N ASN A 231 -6.18 -1.97 10.04
CA ASN A 231 -5.73 -1.73 8.67
C ASN A 231 -6.81 -2.17 7.67
N LEU A 232 -7.57 -1.21 7.14
CA LEU A 232 -8.60 -1.44 6.12
C LEU A 232 -8.05 -1.49 4.69
N GLN A 233 -6.83 -1.00 4.46
CA GLN A 233 -6.18 -1.02 3.14
C GLN A 233 -5.66 -2.40 2.72
N ASN A 234 -5.55 -3.34 3.67
CA ASN A 234 -5.02 -4.69 3.42
C ASN A 234 -6.11 -5.77 3.29
N ILE A 235 -7.37 -5.40 3.16
CA ILE A 235 -8.45 -6.37 2.88
C ILE A 235 -8.17 -7.03 1.53
N PRO A 236 -8.02 -8.38 1.45
CA PRO A 236 -7.57 -9.04 0.24
C PRO A 236 -8.56 -8.90 -0.92
N MET A 237 -8.08 -8.43 -2.08
CA MET A 237 -8.90 -8.25 -3.30
C MET A 237 -8.67 -9.30 -4.36
N ARG A 238 -7.52 -10.00 -4.33
CA ARG A 238 -7.17 -10.99 -5.36
C ARG A 238 -7.91 -12.32 -5.22
N ILE A 239 -8.42 -12.58 -4.02
CA ILE A 239 -9.07 -13.84 -3.65
C ILE A 239 -10.55 -13.53 -3.44
N GLU A 240 -11.44 -14.27 -4.09
CA GLU A 240 -12.88 -14.04 -4.00
C GLU A 240 -13.39 -14.06 -2.55
N LEU A 241 -12.95 -15.05 -1.76
CA LEU A 241 -13.30 -15.12 -0.33
C LEU A 241 -12.85 -13.85 0.43
N GLY A 242 -11.68 -13.30 0.11
CA GLY A 242 -11.23 -12.03 0.71
C GLY A 242 -12.11 -10.85 0.32
N ARG A 243 -12.50 -10.77 -0.95
CA ARG A 243 -13.40 -9.71 -1.45
C ARG A 243 -14.76 -9.71 -0.75
N LEU A 244 -15.30 -10.91 -0.42
CA LEU A 244 -16.60 -11.04 0.25
C LEU A 244 -16.67 -10.30 1.61
N ILE A 245 -15.54 -10.06 2.27
CA ILE A 245 -15.46 -9.26 3.51
C ILE A 245 -16.04 -7.87 3.28
N ARG A 246 -15.83 -7.28 2.10
CA ARG A 246 -16.31 -5.94 1.75
C ARG A 246 -17.84 -5.82 1.73
N LYS A 247 -18.58 -6.94 1.68
CA LYS A 247 -20.05 -6.95 1.82
C LYS A 247 -20.53 -6.55 3.23
N ALA A 248 -19.68 -6.70 4.22
CA ALA A 248 -20.00 -6.29 5.58
C ALA A 248 -19.93 -4.77 5.80
N PHE A 249 -19.31 -4.04 4.86
CA PHE A 249 -19.25 -2.58 4.92
C PHE A 249 -20.40 -2.00 4.09
N VAL A 250 -21.26 -1.24 4.76
CA VAL A 250 -22.49 -0.70 4.18
C VAL A 250 -22.58 0.81 4.42
N PRO A 251 -23.21 1.58 3.53
CA PRO A 251 -23.48 2.99 3.79
C PRO A 251 -24.60 3.17 4.79
N LYS A 252 -24.76 4.37 5.35
CA LYS A 252 -25.92 4.72 6.18
C LYS A 252 -27.21 4.77 5.36
N GLU A 253 -28.36 4.73 6.03
CA GLU A 253 -29.67 4.77 5.38
C GLU A 253 -29.84 6.02 4.50
N GLY A 254 -30.35 5.85 3.27
CA GLY A 254 -30.47 6.92 2.27
C GLY A 254 -29.18 7.25 1.52
N PHE A 255 -28.12 6.43 1.70
CA PHE A 255 -26.83 6.58 1.05
C PHE A 255 -26.43 5.30 0.31
N GLU A 256 -25.44 5.43 -0.54
CA GLU A 256 -24.74 4.35 -1.23
C GLU A 256 -23.25 4.64 -1.22
N PHE A 257 -22.41 3.66 -1.58
CA PHE A 257 -21.00 3.90 -1.79
C PHE A 257 -20.73 4.23 -3.26
N MET A 258 -19.90 5.25 -3.47
CA MET A 258 -19.27 5.51 -4.76
C MET A 258 -17.76 5.34 -4.59
N ASP A 259 -17.20 4.34 -5.28
CA ASP A 259 -15.78 4.02 -5.32
C ASP A 259 -15.19 4.51 -6.64
N ALA A 260 -14.17 5.35 -6.59
CA ALA A 260 -13.47 5.86 -7.75
C ALA A 260 -12.00 5.46 -7.69
N ASP A 261 -11.53 4.72 -8.70
CA ASP A 261 -10.19 4.13 -8.77
C ASP A 261 -9.43 4.68 -9.98
N TYR A 262 -8.17 5.08 -9.79
CA TYR A 262 -7.34 5.48 -10.93
C TYR A 262 -6.95 4.28 -11.81
N SER A 263 -7.24 4.38 -13.08
CA SER A 263 -6.82 3.38 -14.06
C SER A 263 -5.32 3.47 -14.34
N GLN A 264 -4.54 2.52 -13.80
CA GLN A 264 -3.10 2.35 -14.08
C GLN A 264 -2.24 3.60 -13.76
N ILE A 265 -2.48 4.29 -12.65
CA ILE A 265 -1.83 5.57 -12.32
C ILE A 265 -0.29 5.50 -12.40
N GLU A 266 0.35 4.45 -11.86
CA GLU A 266 1.81 4.33 -11.86
C GLU A 266 2.39 4.23 -13.28
N LEU A 267 1.70 3.54 -14.19
CA LEU A 267 2.14 3.47 -15.60
C LEU A 267 1.92 4.79 -16.35
N ARG A 268 0.88 5.54 -16.03
CA ARG A 268 0.62 6.88 -16.57
C ARG A 268 1.68 7.87 -16.09
N VAL A 269 2.05 7.79 -14.81
CA VAL A 269 3.18 8.55 -14.23
C VAL A 269 4.49 8.17 -14.93
N LEU A 270 4.75 6.89 -15.14
CA LEU A 270 5.93 6.42 -15.87
C LEU A 270 5.96 6.97 -17.30
N ALA A 271 4.84 6.94 -18.03
CA ALA A 271 4.73 7.48 -19.38
C ALA A 271 5.11 8.97 -19.42
N HIS A 272 4.54 9.76 -18.49
CA HIS A 272 4.82 11.19 -18.36
C HIS A 272 6.29 11.46 -18.01
N MET A 273 6.81 10.85 -16.94
CA MET A 273 8.15 11.12 -16.42
C MET A 273 9.25 10.66 -17.39
N SER A 274 9.07 9.54 -18.09
CA SER A 274 10.02 9.06 -19.08
C SER A 274 9.97 9.84 -20.40
N GLY A 275 8.82 10.46 -20.70
CA GLY A 275 8.57 11.10 -21.98
C GLY A 275 8.62 10.12 -23.16
N ASP A 276 8.35 8.83 -22.95
CA ASP A 276 8.32 7.84 -24.02
C ASP A 276 7.09 8.03 -24.90
N GLU A 277 7.31 8.47 -26.14
CA GLU A 277 6.25 8.85 -27.06
C GLU A 277 5.32 7.69 -27.41
N LYS A 278 5.87 6.48 -27.54
CA LYS A 278 5.06 5.30 -27.87
C LYS A 278 4.13 4.92 -26.71
N LEU A 279 4.63 5.01 -25.48
CA LEU A 279 3.81 4.73 -24.31
C LEU A 279 2.75 5.84 -24.11
N ILE A 280 3.11 7.11 -24.32
CA ILE A 280 2.16 8.23 -24.26
C ILE A 280 1.08 8.07 -25.32
N GLU A 281 1.44 7.73 -26.58
CA GLU A 281 0.49 7.52 -27.65
C GLU A 281 -0.47 6.36 -27.38
N ALA A 282 0.06 5.25 -26.85
CA ALA A 282 -0.75 4.10 -26.44
C ALA A 282 -1.86 4.48 -25.45
N TYR A 283 -1.58 5.41 -24.52
CA TYR A 283 -2.61 5.93 -23.61
C TYR A 283 -3.59 6.89 -24.29
N ARG A 284 -3.14 7.68 -25.27
CA ARG A 284 -4.04 8.60 -26.01
C ARG A 284 -5.04 7.87 -26.89
N GLU A 285 -4.67 6.72 -27.42
CA GLU A 285 -5.56 5.86 -28.21
C GLU A 285 -6.66 5.19 -27.40
N ALA A 286 -6.69 5.39 -26.07
CA ALA A 286 -7.68 4.85 -25.12
C ALA A 286 -7.90 3.33 -25.24
N GLN A 287 -6.84 2.57 -25.54
CA GLN A 287 -6.88 1.13 -25.69
C GLN A 287 -6.28 0.42 -24.46
N ASP A 288 -6.50 -0.88 -24.36
CA ASP A 288 -5.90 -1.73 -23.32
C ASP A 288 -4.36 -1.71 -23.39
N ILE A 289 -3.72 -0.94 -22.51
CA ILE A 289 -2.27 -0.76 -22.49
C ILE A 289 -1.50 -2.09 -22.40
N HIS A 290 -2.04 -3.09 -21.70
CA HIS A 290 -1.37 -4.39 -21.59
C HIS A 290 -1.46 -5.17 -22.90
N ARG A 291 -2.57 -5.03 -23.63
CA ARG A 291 -2.75 -5.62 -24.95
C ARG A 291 -1.87 -4.92 -25.99
N ILE A 292 -1.78 -3.59 -25.92
CA ILE A 292 -0.86 -2.80 -26.79
C ILE A 292 0.58 -3.21 -26.53
N THR A 293 1.00 -3.26 -25.26
CA THR A 293 2.35 -3.72 -24.90
C THR A 293 2.63 -5.12 -25.43
N ALA A 294 1.69 -6.05 -25.27
CA ALA A 294 1.84 -7.41 -25.81
C ALA A 294 1.99 -7.39 -27.34
N SER A 295 1.14 -6.65 -28.04
CA SER A 295 1.20 -6.49 -29.51
C SER A 295 2.57 -5.96 -29.96
N GLN A 296 3.05 -4.91 -29.33
CA GLN A 296 4.30 -4.26 -29.70
C GLN A 296 5.55 -5.08 -29.33
N VAL A 297 5.57 -5.68 -28.15
CA VAL A 297 6.71 -6.48 -27.65
C VAL A 297 6.83 -7.83 -28.36
N PHE A 298 5.69 -8.45 -28.73
CA PHE A 298 5.69 -9.74 -29.43
C PHE A 298 5.55 -9.62 -30.94
N HIS A 299 5.38 -8.39 -31.48
CA HIS A 299 5.14 -8.14 -32.90
C HIS A 299 3.94 -8.90 -33.44
N ILE A 300 2.83 -8.90 -32.69
CA ILE A 300 1.57 -9.57 -33.02
C ILE A 300 0.51 -8.50 -33.25
N PRO A 301 -0.38 -8.65 -34.23
CA PRO A 301 -1.52 -7.75 -34.40
C PRO A 301 -2.34 -7.64 -33.11
N PHE A 302 -2.82 -6.42 -32.79
CA PHE A 302 -3.54 -6.15 -31.53
C PHE A 302 -4.71 -7.14 -31.30
N ASP A 303 -5.47 -7.43 -32.34
CA ASP A 303 -6.65 -8.33 -32.26
C ASP A 303 -6.24 -9.81 -32.09
N GLU A 304 -5.02 -10.18 -32.39
CA GLU A 304 -4.50 -11.54 -32.27
C GLU A 304 -3.81 -11.79 -30.90
N VAL A 305 -3.68 -10.77 -30.06
CA VAL A 305 -3.08 -10.91 -28.73
C VAL A 305 -3.97 -11.80 -27.85
N THR A 306 -3.42 -12.92 -27.41
CA THR A 306 -4.09 -13.86 -26.49
C THR A 306 -4.15 -13.32 -25.06
N ASP A 307 -5.10 -13.84 -24.26
CA ASP A 307 -5.21 -13.48 -22.84
C ASP A 307 -3.95 -13.82 -22.04
N LEU A 308 -3.24 -14.88 -22.41
CA LEU A 308 -1.95 -15.24 -21.80
C LEU A 308 -0.90 -14.16 -22.09
N GLN A 309 -0.77 -13.73 -23.34
CA GLN A 309 0.19 -12.70 -23.75
C GLN A 309 -0.14 -11.35 -23.08
N ARG A 310 -1.42 -10.98 -23.03
CA ARG A 310 -1.89 -9.80 -22.32
C ARG A 310 -1.53 -9.86 -20.82
N ARG A 311 -1.75 -11.02 -20.17
CA ARG A 311 -1.39 -11.24 -18.76
C ARG A 311 0.12 -11.14 -18.54
N ASN A 312 0.92 -11.72 -19.43
CA ASN A 312 2.38 -11.63 -19.36
C ASN A 312 2.85 -10.19 -19.54
N ALA A 313 2.31 -9.45 -20.51
CA ALA A 313 2.60 -8.04 -20.70
C ALA A 313 2.20 -7.20 -19.47
N LYS A 314 1.07 -7.52 -18.82
CA LYS A 314 0.68 -6.88 -17.56
C LYS A 314 1.74 -7.10 -16.47
N ALA A 315 2.24 -8.31 -16.31
CA ALA A 315 3.29 -8.61 -15.33
C ALA A 315 4.61 -7.90 -15.67
N VAL A 316 4.97 -7.78 -16.95
CA VAL A 316 6.14 -7.01 -17.39
C VAL A 316 5.95 -5.52 -17.12
N ASN A 317 4.83 -4.93 -17.51
CA ASN A 317 4.53 -3.50 -17.29
C ASN A 317 4.68 -3.12 -15.81
N PHE A 318 4.04 -3.86 -14.92
CA PHE A 318 4.19 -3.62 -13.47
C PHE A 318 5.59 -3.95 -12.98
N GLY A 319 6.16 -5.06 -13.45
CA GLY A 319 7.51 -5.47 -13.09
C GLY A 319 8.56 -4.38 -13.39
N ILE A 320 8.47 -3.73 -14.55
CA ILE A 320 9.36 -2.62 -14.92
C ILE A 320 9.24 -1.45 -13.93
N VAL A 321 8.02 -1.03 -13.58
CA VAL A 321 7.79 0.02 -12.57
C VAL A 321 8.45 -0.33 -11.24
N TYR A 322 8.45 -1.61 -10.86
CA TYR A 322 9.04 -2.09 -9.61
C TYR A 322 10.51 -2.50 -9.74
N GLY A 323 11.15 -2.28 -10.89
CA GLY A 323 12.54 -2.65 -11.13
C GLY A 323 12.79 -4.15 -11.08
N ILE A 324 11.88 -4.95 -11.66
CA ILE A 324 11.95 -6.42 -11.63
C ILE A 324 13.19 -6.94 -12.34
N SER A 325 13.82 -7.95 -11.75
CA SER A 325 14.89 -8.70 -12.42
C SER A 325 14.32 -9.83 -13.30
N SER A 326 15.12 -10.30 -14.26
CA SER A 326 14.75 -11.48 -15.06
C SER A 326 14.47 -12.72 -14.21
N PHE A 327 15.12 -12.84 -13.04
CA PHE A 327 14.81 -13.90 -12.07
C PHE A 327 13.43 -13.69 -11.44
N GLY A 328 13.09 -12.50 -10.96
CA GLY A 328 11.76 -12.20 -10.41
C GLY A 328 10.67 -12.46 -11.44
N LEU A 329 10.80 -11.91 -12.64
CA LEU A 329 9.82 -12.10 -13.71
C LEU A 329 9.67 -13.58 -14.13
N SER A 330 10.76 -14.36 -14.13
CA SER A 330 10.69 -15.80 -14.43
C SER A 330 9.88 -16.59 -13.40
N GLN A 331 9.94 -16.18 -12.12
CA GLN A 331 9.12 -16.80 -11.07
C GLN A 331 7.64 -16.39 -11.21
N ASP A 332 7.37 -15.10 -11.44
CA ASP A 332 6.00 -14.58 -11.55
C ASP A 332 5.23 -15.18 -12.74
N LEU A 333 5.91 -15.40 -13.86
CA LEU A 333 5.32 -15.94 -15.08
C LEU A 333 5.47 -17.45 -15.23
N SER A 334 6.21 -18.12 -14.34
CA SER A 334 6.56 -19.55 -14.45
C SER A 334 7.24 -19.90 -15.79
N ILE A 335 8.15 -19.03 -16.26
CA ILE A 335 8.94 -19.20 -17.48
C ILE A 335 10.43 -19.31 -17.16
N SER A 336 11.25 -19.64 -18.14
CA SER A 336 12.70 -19.67 -17.97
C SER A 336 13.26 -18.26 -17.73
N LYS A 337 14.38 -18.18 -17.00
CA LYS A 337 15.09 -16.89 -16.79
C LYS A 337 15.53 -16.26 -18.11
N LYS A 338 15.81 -17.07 -19.13
CA LYS A 338 16.19 -16.60 -20.47
C LYS A 338 15.01 -15.90 -21.14
N GLU A 339 13.84 -16.53 -21.17
CA GLU A 339 12.62 -15.94 -21.73
C GLU A 339 12.23 -14.65 -21.01
N ALA A 340 12.33 -14.64 -19.66
CA ALA A 340 12.07 -13.43 -18.87
C ALA A 340 13.04 -12.30 -19.23
N ALA A 341 14.33 -12.60 -19.47
CA ALA A 341 15.32 -11.61 -19.90
C ALA A 341 15.00 -11.07 -21.31
N GLU A 342 14.62 -11.95 -22.24
CA GLU A 342 14.17 -11.55 -23.58
C GLU A 342 12.94 -10.66 -23.56
N TYR A 343 11.97 -10.91 -22.66
CA TYR A 343 10.78 -10.05 -22.49
C TYR A 343 11.17 -8.64 -22.02
N ILE A 344 12.06 -8.53 -21.02
CA ILE A 344 12.54 -7.25 -20.51
C ILE A 344 13.31 -6.50 -21.60
N GLU A 345 14.18 -7.18 -22.36
CA GLU A 345 14.96 -6.59 -23.45
C GLU A 345 14.03 -6.02 -24.53
N ARG A 346 13.10 -6.81 -25.06
CA ARG A 346 12.11 -6.38 -26.06
C ARG A 346 11.24 -5.22 -25.57
N TYR A 347 10.87 -5.22 -24.29
CA TYR A 347 10.15 -4.10 -23.70
C TYR A 347 10.96 -2.81 -23.81
N PHE A 348 12.23 -2.84 -23.45
CA PHE A 348 13.10 -1.66 -23.54
C PHE A 348 13.50 -1.29 -24.96
N GLU A 349 13.53 -2.23 -25.89
CA GLU A 349 13.65 -1.93 -27.32
C GLU A 349 12.40 -1.20 -27.85
N THR A 350 11.22 -1.60 -27.37
CA THR A 350 9.94 -0.99 -27.71
C THR A 350 9.83 0.42 -27.12
N TYR A 351 10.22 0.58 -25.85
CA TYR A 351 10.14 1.81 -25.06
C TYR A 351 11.51 2.28 -24.56
N PRO A 352 12.40 2.75 -25.46
CA PRO A 352 13.79 3.04 -25.10
C PRO A 352 13.95 4.20 -24.12
N LYS A 353 13.05 5.19 -24.12
CA LYS A 353 13.11 6.31 -23.18
C LYS A 353 12.81 5.88 -21.75
N ILE A 354 12.01 4.84 -21.54
CA ILE A 354 11.79 4.28 -20.22
C ILE A 354 13.10 3.75 -19.63
N LYS A 355 13.87 2.99 -20.43
CA LYS A 355 15.18 2.50 -19.96
C LYS A 355 16.12 3.65 -19.60
N THR A 356 16.24 4.62 -20.48
CA THR A 356 17.09 5.81 -20.25
C THR A 356 16.68 6.56 -18.98
N PHE A 357 15.37 6.72 -18.75
CA PHE A 357 14.82 7.36 -17.56
C PHE A 357 15.16 6.58 -16.28
N LEU A 358 14.91 5.27 -16.25
CA LEU A 358 15.19 4.44 -15.08
C LEU A 358 16.67 4.37 -14.74
N ASP A 359 17.54 4.21 -15.75
CA ASP A 359 18.99 4.24 -15.58
C ASP A 359 19.46 5.61 -15.07
N GLY A 360 18.83 6.69 -15.55
CA GLY A 360 19.05 8.06 -15.10
C GLY A 360 18.72 8.26 -13.62
N LEU A 361 17.58 7.74 -13.16
CA LEU A 361 17.18 7.79 -11.74
C LEU A 361 18.23 7.12 -10.84
N VAL A 362 18.73 5.96 -11.24
CA VAL A 362 19.78 5.25 -10.47
C VAL A 362 21.08 6.05 -10.44
N THR A 363 21.47 6.66 -11.57
CA THR A 363 22.69 7.48 -11.66
C THR A 363 22.57 8.72 -10.77
N GLU A 364 21.47 9.44 -10.88
CA GLU A 364 21.19 10.63 -10.06
C GLU A 364 21.15 10.29 -8.56
N ALA A 365 20.52 9.15 -8.22
CA ALA A 365 20.47 8.71 -6.83
C ALA A 365 21.86 8.34 -6.26
N LYS A 366 22.77 7.80 -7.08
CA LYS A 366 24.16 7.54 -6.67
C LYS A 366 24.94 8.85 -6.41
N GLU A 367 24.65 9.89 -7.15
CA GLU A 367 25.30 11.20 -6.99
C GLU A 367 24.72 12.00 -5.82
N LYS A 368 23.39 12.09 -5.74
CA LYS A 368 22.65 12.91 -4.75
C LYS A 368 22.40 12.21 -3.42
N GLY A 369 22.41 10.88 -3.39
CA GLY A 369 22.03 10.07 -2.23
C GLY A 369 20.51 9.90 -2.03
N TYR A 370 19.69 10.49 -2.90
CA TYR A 370 18.22 10.42 -2.86
C TYR A 370 17.60 10.49 -4.24
N VAL A 371 16.32 10.11 -4.35
CA VAL A 371 15.45 10.34 -5.50
C VAL A 371 14.29 11.25 -5.12
N THR A 372 13.63 11.83 -6.15
CA THR A 372 12.58 12.85 -5.94
C THR A 372 11.33 12.53 -6.77
N THR A 373 10.14 12.76 -6.20
CA THR A 373 8.87 12.75 -6.96
C THR A 373 8.70 14.02 -7.78
N MET A 374 7.70 14.06 -8.66
CA MET A 374 7.34 15.28 -9.40
C MET A 374 6.98 16.47 -8.49
N PHE A 375 6.51 16.19 -7.28
CA PHE A 375 6.10 17.20 -6.29
C PHE A 375 7.19 17.52 -5.26
N GLY A 376 8.43 17.06 -5.49
CA GLY A 376 9.58 17.40 -4.66
C GLY A 376 9.77 16.51 -3.43
N ARG A 377 8.96 15.45 -3.22
CA ARG A 377 9.17 14.49 -2.14
C ARG A 377 10.48 13.75 -2.33
N ARG A 378 11.38 13.86 -1.36
CA ARG A 378 12.67 13.18 -1.40
C ARG A 378 12.60 11.82 -0.70
N ARG A 379 13.27 10.84 -1.30
CA ARG A 379 13.54 9.55 -0.68
C ARG A 379 15.02 9.23 -0.75
N PRO A 380 15.75 9.20 0.37
CA PRO A 380 17.12 8.73 0.42
C PRO A 380 17.25 7.28 0.06
N VAL A 381 18.37 6.93 -0.55
CA VAL A 381 18.71 5.59 -0.97
C VAL A 381 20.14 5.23 -0.53
N PRO A 382 20.40 5.13 0.79
CA PRO A 382 21.73 4.85 1.33
C PRO A 382 22.27 3.47 0.90
N GLU A 383 21.36 2.55 0.52
CA GLU A 383 21.71 1.21 0.05
C GLU A 383 22.60 1.23 -1.19
N LEU A 384 22.52 2.27 -2.03
CA LEU A 384 23.33 2.41 -3.23
C LEU A 384 24.84 2.50 -2.93
N SER A 385 25.20 3.00 -1.74
CA SER A 385 26.59 3.12 -1.27
C SER A 385 27.09 1.85 -0.56
N SER A 386 26.26 0.82 -0.42
CA SER A 386 26.66 -0.41 0.30
C SER A 386 27.68 -1.24 -0.48
N SER A 387 28.65 -1.81 0.22
CA SER A 387 29.59 -2.80 -0.35
C SER A 387 28.89 -4.13 -0.69
N ASN A 388 27.73 -4.42 -0.05
CA ASN A 388 26.96 -5.63 -0.29
C ASN A 388 26.14 -5.52 -1.58
N PHE A 389 26.38 -6.45 -2.53
CA PHE A 389 25.67 -6.48 -3.82
C PHE A 389 24.14 -6.56 -3.67
N MET A 390 23.63 -7.37 -2.74
CA MET A 390 22.19 -7.52 -2.55
C MET A 390 21.54 -6.21 -2.07
N GLN A 391 22.22 -5.48 -1.19
CA GLN A 391 21.75 -4.17 -0.72
C GLN A 391 21.79 -3.13 -1.83
N ARG A 392 22.90 -3.07 -2.62
CA ARG A 392 22.97 -2.15 -3.76
C ARG A 392 21.87 -2.43 -4.79
N SER A 393 21.67 -3.70 -5.15
CA SER A 393 20.62 -4.09 -6.09
C SER A 393 19.21 -3.75 -5.55
N PHE A 394 18.99 -3.85 -4.24
CA PHE A 394 17.78 -3.34 -3.61
C PHE A 394 17.67 -1.82 -3.73
N GLY A 395 18.76 -1.09 -3.46
CA GLY A 395 18.80 0.37 -3.62
C GLY A 395 18.52 0.82 -5.05
N GLU A 396 19.00 0.11 -6.06
CA GLU A 396 18.69 0.41 -7.47
C GLU A 396 17.19 0.27 -7.77
N ARG A 397 16.55 -0.78 -7.27
CA ARG A 397 15.09 -0.92 -7.40
C ARG A 397 14.33 0.18 -6.66
N VAL A 398 14.78 0.54 -5.46
CA VAL A 398 14.21 1.67 -4.71
C VAL A 398 14.32 2.96 -5.48
N ALA A 399 15.46 3.23 -6.10
CA ALA A 399 15.70 4.44 -6.89
C ALA A 399 14.80 4.52 -8.13
N MET A 400 14.56 3.40 -8.81
CA MET A 400 13.67 3.34 -9.97
C MET A 400 12.19 3.47 -9.61
N ASN A 401 11.75 2.78 -8.55
CA ASN A 401 10.34 2.70 -8.20
C ASN A 401 9.84 3.95 -7.44
N SER A 402 10.63 4.49 -6.50
CA SER A 402 10.14 5.50 -5.55
C SER A 402 9.65 6.80 -6.19
N PRO A 403 10.27 7.35 -7.24
CA PRO A 403 9.75 8.54 -7.92
C PRO A 403 8.38 8.31 -8.55
N ILE A 404 8.16 7.13 -9.13
CA ILE A 404 6.90 6.77 -9.79
C ILE A 404 5.80 6.53 -8.75
N GLN A 405 6.05 5.64 -7.81
CA GLN A 405 5.07 5.30 -6.76
C GLN A 405 4.78 6.49 -5.84
N GLY A 406 5.81 7.27 -5.50
CA GLY A 406 5.65 8.46 -4.68
C GLY A 406 4.87 9.57 -5.39
N THR A 407 5.10 9.78 -6.70
CA THR A 407 4.30 10.73 -7.50
C THR A 407 2.83 10.29 -7.55
N ALA A 408 2.55 9.01 -7.76
CA ALA A 408 1.18 8.48 -7.70
C ALA A 408 0.54 8.74 -6.32
N ALA A 409 1.28 8.54 -5.23
CA ALA A 409 0.82 8.84 -3.89
C ALA A 409 0.54 10.34 -3.66
N ASP A 410 1.37 11.23 -4.21
CA ASP A 410 1.16 12.67 -4.15
C ASP A 410 -0.09 13.10 -4.93
N ILE A 411 -0.33 12.52 -6.11
CA ILE A 411 -1.53 12.76 -6.93
C ILE A 411 -2.80 12.36 -6.17
N ILE A 412 -2.82 11.18 -5.56
CA ILE A 412 -3.96 10.72 -4.73
C ILE A 412 -4.23 11.69 -3.59
N LYS A 413 -3.20 12.17 -2.90
CA LYS A 413 -3.35 13.14 -1.80
C LYS A 413 -3.96 14.46 -2.27
N ILE A 414 -3.52 14.95 -3.42
CA ILE A 414 -4.10 16.15 -4.05
C ILE A 414 -5.57 15.92 -4.39
N ALA A 415 -5.89 14.77 -4.99
CA ALA A 415 -7.28 14.40 -5.31
C ALA A 415 -8.15 14.33 -4.05
N MET A 416 -7.66 13.70 -2.97
CA MET A 416 -8.36 13.61 -1.68
C MET A 416 -8.71 15.00 -1.13
N ILE A 417 -7.74 15.91 -1.10
CA ILE A 417 -7.94 17.29 -0.61
C ILE A 417 -9.01 17.98 -1.45
N ARG A 418 -8.89 17.94 -2.78
CA ARG A 418 -9.80 18.64 -3.68
C ARG A 418 -11.22 18.08 -3.64
N VAL A 419 -11.37 16.75 -3.63
CA VAL A 419 -12.68 16.09 -3.50
C VAL A 419 -13.33 16.45 -2.18
N HIS A 420 -12.61 16.32 -1.07
CA HIS A 420 -13.08 16.67 0.27
C HIS A 420 -13.54 18.14 0.34
N ASP A 421 -12.68 19.08 -0.06
CA ASP A 421 -12.97 20.50 0.00
C ASP A 421 -14.18 20.87 -0.87
N ARG A 422 -14.31 20.23 -2.04
CA ARG A 422 -15.42 20.50 -2.95
C ARG A 422 -16.73 19.95 -2.42
N LEU A 423 -16.76 18.74 -1.83
CA LEU A 423 -17.95 18.21 -1.17
C LEU A 423 -18.45 19.15 -0.07
N LEU A 424 -17.53 19.72 0.74
CA LEU A 424 -17.88 20.69 1.76
C LEU A 424 -18.34 22.03 1.19
N LYS A 425 -17.63 22.55 0.18
CA LYS A 425 -17.93 23.85 -0.45
C LYS A 425 -19.30 23.86 -1.13
N GLU A 426 -19.69 22.75 -1.73
CA GLU A 426 -21.00 22.58 -2.39
C GLU A 426 -22.10 22.21 -1.37
N ASN A 427 -21.77 22.14 -0.06
CA ASN A 427 -22.67 21.79 1.04
C ASN A 427 -23.38 20.44 0.85
N LEU A 428 -22.72 19.47 0.23
CA LEU A 428 -23.25 18.14 0.05
C LEU A 428 -23.27 17.37 1.39
N LYS A 429 -24.19 16.40 1.50
CA LYS A 429 -24.28 15.48 2.64
C LYS A 429 -23.27 14.34 2.52
N SER A 430 -22.82 14.07 1.29
CA SER A 430 -21.84 13.03 0.94
C SER A 430 -20.47 13.33 1.53
N ARG A 431 -19.74 12.27 1.94
CA ARG A 431 -18.43 12.40 2.60
C ARG A 431 -17.41 11.42 2.03
N LEU A 432 -16.18 11.90 1.83
CA LEU A 432 -15.03 11.03 1.60
C LEU A 432 -14.72 10.31 2.91
N ILE A 433 -14.71 8.97 2.91
CA ILE A 433 -14.61 8.17 4.14
C ILE A 433 -13.40 7.24 4.17
N LEU A 434 -12.89 6.83 3.00
CA LEU A 434 -11.79 5.87 2.92
C LEU A 434 -10.96 6.09 1.66
N THR A 435 -9.69 5.75 1.74
CA THR A 435 -8.80 5.59 0.59
C THR A 435 -8.05 4.27 0.69
N VAL A 436 -7.95 3.55 -0.42
CA VAL A 436 -7.20 2.29 -0.51
C VAL A 436 -6.31 2.31 -1.75
N HIS A 437 -5.00 2.49 -1.54
CA HIS A 437 -4.00 2.62 -2.61
C HIS A 437 -4.28 3.80 -3.54
N ASP A 438 -4.96 3.56 -4.65
CA ASP A 438 -5.31 4.49 -5.72
C ASP A 438 -6.83 4.72 -5.86
N GLU A 439 -7.63 4.22 -4.89
CA GLU A 439 -9.09 4.39 -4.85
C GLU A 439 -9.53 5.38 -3.75
N LEU A 440 -10.62 6.10 -4.03
CA LEU A 440 -11.35 6.96 -3.11
C LEU A 440 -12.77 6.44 -2.92
N LEU A 441 -13.18 6.20 -1.67
CA LEU A 441 -14.52 5.74 -1.32
C LEU A 441 -15.32 6.88 -0.69
N VAL A 442 -16.43 7.24 -1.32
CA VAL A 442 -17.37 8.28 -0.84
C VAL A 442 -18.67 7.63 -0.37
N GLU A 443 -19.11 7.92 0.85
CA GLU A 443 -20.47 7.64 1.31
C GLU A 443 -21.39 8.71 0.72
N THR A 444 -22.12 8.36 -0.32
CA THR A 444 -22.84 9.27 -1.23
C THR A 444 -24.33 9.25 -0.94
N ALA A 445 -24.94 10.41 -0.66
CA ALA A 445 -26.39 10.51 -0.59
C ALA A 445 -26.99 10.19 -1.96
N ILE A 446 -28.03 9.36 -2.02
CA ILE A 446 -28.60 8.87 -3.30
C ILE A 446 -29.01 10.05 -4.21
N GLU A 447 -29.56 11.11 -3.64
CA GLU A 447 -29.94 12.33 -4.39
C GLU A 447 -28.74 13.15 -4.90
N GLU A 448 -27.52 12.87 -4.43
CA GLU A 448 -26.29 13.59 -4.79
C GLU A 448 -25.38 12.78 -5.72
N GLU A 449 -25.81 11.59 -6.21
CA GLU A 449 -24.97 10.67 -7.01
C GLU A 449 -24.31 11.38 -8.19
N ASP A 450 -25.07 12.08 -9.02
CA ASP A 450 -24.56 12.77 -10.20
C ASP A 450 -23.55 13.88 -9.84
N ALA A 451 -23.81 14.61 -8.74
CA ALA A 451 -22.91 15.66 -8.28
C ALA A 451 -21.59 15.10 -7.76
N VAL A 452 -21.65 14.02 -6.95
CA VAL A 452 -20.45 13.35 -6.40
C VAL A 452 -19.63 12.72 -7.52
N ARG A 453 -20.27 12.03 -8.48
CA ARG A 453 -19.59 11.47 -9.66
C ARG A 453 -18.82 12.53 -10.43
N LYS A 454 -19.47 13.65 -10.70
CA LYS A 454 -18.84 14.77 -11.38
C LYS A 454 -17.66 15.35 -10.60
N ILE A 455 -17.78 15.48 -9.28
CA ILE A 455 -16.69 15.95 -8.42
C ILE A 455 -15.50 14.99 -8.49
N LEU A 456 -15.74 13.68 -8.36
CA LEU A 456 -14.67 12.68 -8.46
C LEU A 456 -13.99 12.71 -9.82
N GLU A 457 -14.77 12.74 -10.91
CA GLU A 457 -14.23 12.83 -12.26
C GLU A 457 -13.38 14.08 -12.47
N GLU A 458 -13.89 15.27 -12.13
CA GLU A 458 -13.18 16.52 -12.35
C GLU A 458 -11.93 16.66 -11.47
N GLU A 459 -12.02 16.34 -10.16
CA GLU A 459 -10.91 16.57 -9.22
C GLU A 459 -9.84 15.50 -9.30
N MET A 460 -10.21 14.24 -9.58
CA MET A 460 -9.23 13.18 -9.78
C MET A 460 -8.52 13.31 -11.14
N HIS A 461 -9.26 13.60 -12.23
CA HIS A 461 -8.63 13.89 -13.54
C HIS A 461 -7.70 15.10 -13.46
N GLY A 462 -8.12 16.15 -12.74
CA GLY A 462 -7.39 17.41 -12.64
C GLY A 462 -6.30 17.43 -11.57
N ALA A 463 -6.06 16.32 -10.86
CA ALA A 463 -5.12 16.29 -9.73
C ALA A 463 -3.66 16.56 -10.13
N ALA A 464 -3.28 16.24 -11.37
CA ALA A 464 -1.97 16.56 -11.93
C ALA A 464 -2.06 16.78 -13.44
N ASP A 465 -1.17 17.65 -13.96
CA ASP A 465 -1.01 17.88 -15.40
C ASP A 465 0.05 16.92 -15.95
N LEU A 466 -0.41 15.82 -16.55
CA LEU A 466 0.45 14.79 -17.15
C LEU A 466 0.34 14.80 -18.68
N ALA A 467 1.33 14.25 -19.37
CA ALA A 467 1.29 14.04 -20.82
C ALA A 467 0.20 13.06 -21.28
N VAL A 468 -0.38 12.33 -20.33
CA VAL A 468 -1.48 11.37 -20.51
C VAL A 468 -2.59 11.69 -19.50
N THR A 469 -3.84 11.54 -19.90
CA THR A 469 -5.00 11.78 -19.03
C THR A 469 -5.00 10.81 -17.85
N LEU A 470 -5.30 11.31 -16.65
CA LEU A 470 -5.58 10.47 -15.49
C LEU A 470 -7.02 9.97 -15.62
N GLU A 471 -7.22 8.73 -16.02
CA GLU A 471 -8.54 8.12 -16.11
C GLU A 471 -8.94 7.47 -14.80
N ILE A 472 -10.22 7.55 -14.48
CA ILE A 472 -10.83 6.90 -13.34
C ILE A 472 -11.99 5.99 -13.76
N ASP A 473 -12.19 4.93 -12.97
CA ASP A 473 -13.37 4.08 -13.03
C ASP A 473 -14.19 4.33 -11.76
N ALA A 474 -15.43 4.83 -11.90
CA ALA A 474 -16.30 5.13 -10.76
C ALA A 474 -17.53 4.22 -10.77
N HIS A 475 -17.71 3.47 -9.69
CA HIS A 475 -18.80 2.52 -9.50
C HIS A 475 -19.63 2.85 -8.26
N VAL A 476 -20.91 2.48 -8.30
CA VAL A 476 -21.85 2.69 -7.20
C VAL A 476 -22.34 1.35 -6.69
N GLY A 477 -22.50 1.23 -5.36
CA GLY A 477 -22.97 -0.01 -4.75
C GLY A 477 -23.61 0.17 -3.39
N LYS A 478 -24.47 -0.79 -3.01
CA LYS A 478 -25.11 -0.84 -1.69
C LYS A 478 -24.20 -1.35 -0.58
N ASN A 479 -23.04 -1.78 -0.92
CA ASN A 479 -21.95 -2.17 -0.02
C ASN A 479 -20.62 -1.99 -0.76
N TRP A 480 -19.52 -2.04 -0.04
CA TRP A 480 -18.20 -1.83 -0.65
C TRP A 480 -17.78 -2.90 -1.67
N TYR A 481 -18.35 -4.12 -1.60
CA TYR A 481 -18.11 -5.16 -2.60
C TYR A 481 -18.76 -4.83 -3.95
N GLU A 482 -19.97 -4.29 -3.94
CA GLU A 482 -20.71 -3.91 -5.14
C GLU A 482 -20.19 -2.63 -5.80
N ALA A 483 -19.63 -1.72 -5.00
CA ALA A 483 -19.05 -0.46 -5.48
C ALA A 483 -17.68 -0.65 -6.15
N LYS A 484 -17.13 -1.89 -6.24
CA LYS A 484 -15.80 -2.16 -6.80
C LYS A 484 -15.81 -3.05 -8.02
#